data_17bbeaa2b81ec9be66b74211c53fda7d
#
_entry.id   17bbeaa2b81ec9be66b74211c53fda7d
#
_cell.length_a   1.000
_cell.length_b   1.000
_cell.length_c   1.000
_cell.angle_alpha   90.00
_cell.angle_beta   90.00
_cell.angle_gamma   90.00
#
_symmetry.space_group_name_H-M   'P 1'
#
loop_
_entity.id
_entity.type
_entity.pdbx_description
1 polymer ?
#
loop_
_entity_poly.entity_id
_entity_poly.type
_entity_poly.pdbx_seq_one_letter_code
_entity_poly.pdbx_strand_id
1 'polypeptide(L)'
;MGKIQLIGKAVKIAAPFVIKAAPAVIEQVNKINEQQKEKKKDYIKIPDVLSLPINEATEVLTKYHFNYSLIKLPASEKIALQPADTVLKLTPKGGSNVSPNTFVKLYYADETIINESMQKRDATLAKKTATKEKHKAQIKTVADKAKKITKH
;
A
#
# COMPACT_ATOMS: atom_id res chain seq x y z
N MET A 1 23.66 19.37 -25.35
CA MET A 1 22.76 19.71 -26.49
C MET A 1 23.00 18.87 -27.72
N GLY A 2 24.24 18.50 -28.05
CA GLY A 2 24.52 17.63 -29.21
C GLY A 2 23.89 16.23 -29.15
N LYS A 3 23.74 15.65 -27.99
CA LYS A 3 23.10 14.34 -27.80
C LYS A 3 21.61 14.34 -28.14
N ILE A 4 20.90 15.41 -27.86
CA ILE A 4 19.47 15.57 -28.17
C ILE A 4 19.25 15.66 -29.68
N GLN A 5 20.13 16.35 -30.39
CA GLN A 5 20.09 16.45 -31.85
C GLN A 5 20.35 15.11 -32.55
N LEU A 6 21.27 14.30 -32.00
CA LEU A 6 21.54 12.95 -32.50
C LEU A 6 20.34 12.01 -32.31
N ILE A 7 19.68 12.08 -31.18
CA ILE A 7 18.46 11.32 -30.90
C ILE A 7 17.33 11.76 -31.86
N GLY A 8 17.18 13.05 -32.08
CA GLY A 8 16.21 13.57 -33.04
C GLY A 8 16.46 13.12 -34.49
N LYS A 9 17.70 13.04 -34.91
CA LYS A 9 18.09 12.50 -36.22
C LYS A 9 17.81 10.99 -36.33
N ALA A 10 18.10 10.22 -35.28
CA ALA A 10 17.80 8.80 -35.25
C ALA A 10 16.29 8.52 -35.33
N VAL A 11 15.48 9.31 -34.64
CA VAL A 11 14.01 9.21 -34.70
C VAL A 11 13.50 9.56 -36.10
N LYS A 12 14.03 10.57 -36.74
CA LYS A 12 13.66 10.93 -38.13
C LYS A 12 14.04 9.86 -39.16
N ILE A 13 15.14 9.17 -38.96
CA ILE A 13 15.56 8.08 -39.84
C ILE A 13 14.66 6.85 -39.63
N ALA A 14 14.27 6.57 -38.41
CA ALA A 14 13.39 5.45 -38.08
C ALA A 14 11.94 5.69 -38.52
N ALA A 15 11.45 6.93 -38.50
CA ALA A 15 10.09 7.27 -38.84
C ALA A 15 9.67 6.86 -40.28
N PRO A 16 10.45 7.10 -41.35
CA PRO A 16 10.08 6.63 -42.69
C PRO A 16 10.06 5.11 -42.82
N PHE A 17 10.92 4.42 -42.10
CA PHE A 17 10.94 2.95 -42.06
C PHE A 17 9.71 2.37 -41.37
N VAL A 18 9.33 2.95 -40.26
CA VAL A 18 8.12 2.57 -39.54
C VAL A 18 6.86 2.85 -40.34
N ILE A 19 6.80 3.93 -41.07
CA ILE A 19 5.66 4.30 -41.95
C ILE A 19 5.46 3.27 -43.08
N LYS A 20 6.52 2.71 -43.65
CA LYS A 20 6.39 1.66 -44.66
C LYS A 20 5.83 0.34 -44.15
N ALA A 21 6.09 0.01 -42.89
CA ALA A 21 5.52 -1.16 -42.24
C ALA A 21 4.19 -0.86 -41.51
N ALA A 22 3.79 0.39 -41.47
CA ALA A 22 2.72 0.91 -40.64
C ALA A 22 1.31 0.33 -40.90
N PRO A 23 0.85 0.01 -42.12
CA PRO A 23 -0.52 -0.46 -42.34
C PRO A 23 -0.84 -1.73 -41.55
N ALA A 24 0.00 -2.72 -41.60
CA ALA A 24 -0.20 -3.98 -40.93
C ALA A 24 -0.02 -3.87 -39.37
N VAL A 25 0.95 -3.06 -38.92
CA VAL A 25 1.22 -2.84 -37.52
C VAL A 25 0.13 -1.99 -36.86
N ILE A 26 -0.37 -0.96 -37.55
CA ILE A 26 -1.44 -0.10 -37.06
C ILE A 26 -2.75 -0.89 -36.89
N GLU A 27 -3.08 -1.77 -37.80
CA GLU A 27 -4.27 -2.64 -37.65
C GLU A 27 -4.16 -3.59 -36.47
N GLN A 28 -2.99 -4.20 -36.26
CA GLN A 28 -2.77 -5.06 -35.08
C GLN A 28 -2.81 -4.29 -33.75
N VAL A 29 -2.18 -3.12 -33.71
CA VAL A 29 -2.22 -2.25 -32.51
C VAL A 29 -3.63 -1.75 -32.24
N ASN A 30 -4.39 -1.40 -33.25
CA ASN A 30 -5.78 -0.98 -33.09
C ASN A 30 -6.66 -2.13 -32.58
N LYS A 31 -6.51 -3.33 -33.13
CA LYS A 31 -7.23 -4.52 -32.62
C LYS A 31 -6.89 -4.84 -31.17
N ILE A 32 -5.61 -4.75 -30.77
CA ILE A 32 -5.18 -4.94 -29.40
C ILE A 32 -5.76 -3.86 -28.48
N ASN A 33 -5.74 -2.61 -28.93
CA ASN A 33 -6.27 -1.48 -28.17
C ASN A 33 -7.80 -1.56 -28.02
N GLU A 34 -8.50 -1.99 -29.05
CA GLU A 34 -9.95 -2.21 -29.01
C GLU A 34 -10.30 -3.34 -28.06
N GLN A 35 -9.61 -4.47 -28.14
CA GLN A 35 -9.80 -5.59 -27.21
C GLN A 35 -9.48 -5.21 -25.76
N GLN A 36 -8.47 -4.38 -25.54
CA GLN A 36 -8.18 -3.88 -24.20
C GLN A 36 -9.21 -2.87 -23.70
N LYS A 37 -9.75 -2.04 -24.59
CA LYS A 37 -10.84 -1.10 -24.28
C LYS A 37 -12.15 -1.84 -23.96
N GLU A 38 -12.46 -2.87 -24.71
CA GLU A 38 -13.62 -3.71 -24.44
C GLU A 38 -13.52 -4.45 -23.10
N LYS A 39 -12.35 -5.02 -22.82
CA LYS A 39 -12.08 -5.64 -21.51
C LYS A 39 -12.15 -4.67 -20.35
N LYS A 40 -11.83 -3.38 -20.57
CA LYS A 40 -11.92 -2.35 -19.54
C LYS A 40 -13.34 -1.81 -19.34
N LYS A 41 -14.24 -1.97 -20.29
CA LYS A 41 -15.64 -1.57 -20.16
C LYS A 41 -16.40 -2.36 -19.10
N ASP A 42 -16.00 -3.61 -18.90
CA ASP A 42 -16.61 -4.50 -17.92
C ASP A 42 -16.01 -4.36 -16.51
N TYR A 43 -15.04 -3.45 -16.33
CA TYR A 43 -14.42 -3.27 -15.04
C TYR A 43 -15.37 -2.57 -14.07
N ILE A 44 -15.48 -3.14 -12.88
CA ILE A 44 -16.28 -2.62 -11.78
C ILE A 44 -15.35 -1.95 -10.78
N LYS A 45 -15.76 -0.80 -10.28
CA LYS A 45 -15.03 -0.09 -9.24
C LYS A 45 -15.29 -0.74 -7.89
N ILE A 46 -14.23 -1.12 -7.17
CA ILE A 46 -14.36 -1.64 -5.82
C ILE A 46 -14.84 -0.53 -4.89
N PRO A 47 -15.93 -0.72 -4.13
CA PRO A 47 -16.36 0.25 -3.13
C PRO A 47 -15.30 0.38 -2.03
N ASP A 48 -15.15 1.57 -1.47
CA ASP A 48 -14.29 1.78 -0.33
C ASP A 48 -15.00 1.37 0.95
N VAL A 49 -14.60 0.23 1.47
CA VAL A 49 -15.16 -0.35 2.70
C VAL A 49 -14.17 -0.30 3.88
N LEU A 50 -13.10 0.49 3.76
CA LEU A 50 -12.15 0.69 4.85
C LEU A 50 -12.84 1.34 6.06
N SER A 51 -12.46 0.89 7.24
CA SER A 51 -13.02 1.36 8.52
C SER A 51 -14.51 1.07 8.74
N LEU A 52 -15.16 0.34 7.85
CA LEU A 52 -16.51 -0.15 8.07
C LEU A 52 -16.49 -1.43 8.91
N PRO A 53 -17.54 -1.67 9.70
CA PRO A 53 -17.74 -2.98 10.33
C PRO A 53 -17.76 -4.10 9.30
N ILE A 54 -17.25 -5.26 9.66
CA ILE A 54 -17.15 -6.42 8.73
C ILE A 54 -18.50 -6.73 8.10
N ASN A 55 -19.58 -6.70 8.88
CA ASN A 55 -20.92 -6.99 8.40
C ASN A 55 -21.35 -6.05 7.27
N GLU A 56 -21.18 -4.75 7.47
CA GLU A 56 -21.48 -3.74 6.46
C GLU A 56 -20.58 -3.86 5.23
N ALA A 57 -19.30 -4.10 5.44
CA ALA A 57 -18.35 -4.28 4.35
C ALA A 57 -18.70 -5.48 3.46
N THR A 58 -19.08 -6.60 4.06
CA THR A 58 -19.49 -7.81 3.32
C THR A 58 -20.81 -7.62 2.60
N GLU A 59 -21.78 -6.91 3.18
CA GLU A 59 -23.03 -6.55 2.52
C GLU A 59 -22.79 -5.68 1.28
N VAL A 60 -21.94 -4.67 1.40
CA VAL A 60 -21.59 -3.79 0.28
C VAL A 60 -20.93 -4.59 -0.85
N LEU A 61 -19.95 -5.44 -0.53
CA LEU A 61 -19.30 -6.28 -1.55
C LEU A 61 -20.25 -7.26 -2.21
N THR A 62 -21.17 -7.86 -1.46
CA THR A 62 -22.21 -8.75 -1.99
C THR A 62 -23.15 -7.99 -2.93
N LYS A 63 -23.55 -6.77 -2.58
CA LYS A 63 -24.37 -5.90 -3.41
C LYS A 63 -23.74 -5.59 -4.77
N TYR A 64 -22.41 -5.45 -4.80
CA TYR A 64 -21.65 -5.23 -6.03
C TYR A 64 -21.21 -6.54 -6.71
N HIS A 65 -21.68 -7.68 -6.25
CA HIS A 65 -21.36 -9.02 -6.78
C HIS A 65 -19.87 -9.39 -6.77
N PHE A 66 -19.12 -8.88 -5.79
CA PHE A 66 -17.73 -9.27 -5.58
C PHE A 66 -17.62 -10.54 -4.74
N ASN A 67 -16.72 -11.41 -5.15
CA ASN A 67 -16.26 -12.50 -4.30
C ASN A 67 -15.25 -11.95 -3.28
N TYR A 68 -15.41 -12.28 -2.01
CA TYR A 68 -14.54 -11.79 -0.95
C TYR A 68 -14.09 -12.89 0.00
N SER A 69 -13.02 -12.64 0.70
CA SER A 69 -12.51 -13.47 1.79
C SER A 69 -12.13 -12.62 2.98
N LEU A 70 -12.47 -13.08 4.18
CA LEU A 70 -12.09 -12.44 5.43
C LEU A 70 -10.78 -13.05 5.94
N ILE A 71 -9.78 -12.22 6.18
CA ILE A 71 -8.47 -12.63 6.67
C ILE A 71 -8.17 -11.89 7.96
N LYS A 72 -7.93 -12.63 9.04
CA LYS A 72 -7.49 -12.06 10.30
C LYS A 72 -6.04 -11.59 10.20
N LEU A 73 -5.78 -10.38 10.66
CA LEU A 73 -4.42 -9.86 10.79
C LEU A 73 -3.74 -10.40 12.06
N PRO A 74 -2.44 -10.64 12.01
CA PRO A 74 -1.69 -10.95 13.24
C PRO A 74 -1.60 -9.71 14.13
N ALA A 75 -1.54 -9.92 15.45
CA ALA A 75 -1.37 -8.86 16.42
C ALA A 75 -0.09 -8.07 16.16
N SER A 76 -0.20 -6.76 16.02
CA SER A 76 0.93 -5.86 15.78
C SER A 76 0.70 -4.48 16.40
N GLU A 77 1.78 -3.80 16.76
CA GLU A 77 1.71 -2.45 17.33
C GLU A 77 0.95 -1.45 16.45
N LYS A 78 0.96 -1.65 15.13
CA LYS A 78 0.32 -0.76 14.15
C LYS A 78 -1.19 -0.75 14.25
N ILE A 79 -1.79 -1.86 14.68
CA ILE A 79 -3.25 -2.01 14.77
C ILE A 79 -3.78 -1.89 16.19
N ALA A 80 -2.90 -1.63 17.17
CA ALA A 80 -3.26 -1.55 18.59
C ALA A 80 -4.34 -0.51 18.93
N LEU A 81 -4.47 0.53 18.11
CA LEU A 81 -5.46 1.61 18.29
C LEU A 81 -6.60 1.54 17.28
N GLN A 82 -6.66 0.50 16.48
CA GLN A 82 -7.73 0.33 15.52
C GLN A 82 -8.96 -0.28 16.20
N PRO A 83 -10.16 0.07 15.71
CA PRO A 83 -11.37 -0.56 16.21
C PRO A 83 -11.41 -2.05 15.86
N ALA A 84 -11.93 -2.85 16.78
CA ALA A 84 -12.15 -4.28 16.56
C ALA A 84 -13.26 -4.52 15.53
N ASP A 85 -13.22 -5.66 14.86
CA ASP A 85 -14.23 -6.12 13.89
C ASP A 85 -14.52 -5.13 12.76
N THR A 86 -13.53 -4.35 12.38
CA THR A 86 -13.58 -3.43 11.23
C THR A 86 -12.56 -3.81 10.17
N VAL A 87 -12.81 -3.38 8.94
CA VAL A 87 -11.89 -3.59 7.82
C VAL A 87 -10.71 -2.65 7.94
N LEU A 88 -9.53 -3.20 8.19
CA LEU A 88 -8.29 -2.44 8.36
C LEU A 88 -7.49 -2.33 7.06
N LYS A 89 -7.64 -3.30 6.17
CA LYS A 89 -6.97 -3.32 4.87
C LYS A 89 -7.85 -4.03 3.84
N LEU A 90 -7.78 -3.56 2.62
CA LEU A 90 -8.50 -4.08 1.47
C LEU A 90 -7.52 -4.36 0.33
N THR A 91 -7.64 -5.52 -0.31
CA THR A 91 -6.82 -5.85 -1.48
C THR A 91 -7.71 -6.51 -2.54
N PRO A 92 -7.82 -5.95 -3.76
CA PRO A 92 -7.26 -4.67 -4.22
C PRO A 92 -7.82 -3.45 -3.45
N LYS A 93 -7.16 -2.31 -3.57
CA LYS A 93 -7.60 -1.08 -2.86
C LYS A 93 -9.01 -0.65 -3.28
N GLY A 94 -9.77 -0.12 -2.34
CA GLY A 94 -11.03 0.56 -2.62
C GLY A 94 -10.86 1.65 -3.69
N GLY A 95 -11.83 1.80 -4.56
CA GLY A 95 -11.77 2.72 -5.69
C GLY A 95 -11.01 2.20 -6.92
N SER A 96 -10.37 1.04 -6.85
CA SER A 96 -9.71 0.41 -8.00
C SER A 96 -10.72 -0.17 -8.98
N ASN A 97 -10.46 -0.04 -10.27
CA ASN A 97 -11.24 -0.71 -11.30
C ASN A 97 -10.69 -2.10 -11.54
N VAL A 98 -11.51 -3.09 -11.37
CA VAL A 98 -11.13 -4.51 -11.45
C VAL A 98 -12.14 -5.30 -12.28
N SER A 99 -11.72 -6.45 -12.76
CA SER A 99 -12.63 -7.38 -13.45
C SER A 99 -13.76 -7.85 -12.51
N PRO A 100 -14.96 -8.10 -13.03
CA PRO A 100 -16.12 -8.56 -12.22
C PRO A 100 -15.83 -9.82 -11.40
N ASN A 101 -14.93 -10.67 -11.87
CA ASN A 101 -14.55 -11.92 -11.19
C ASN A 101 -13.37 -11.76 -10.20
N THR A 102 -12.97 -10.51 -9.90
CA THR A 102 -11.86 -10.26 -8.99
C THR A 102 -12.23 -10.64 -7.56
N PHE A 103 -11.32 -11.34 -6.91
CA PHE A 103 -11.47 -11.75 -5.52
C PHE A 103 -10.94 -10.66 -4.59
N VAL A 104 -11.77 -10.19 -3.68
CA VAL A 104 -11.44 -9.12 -2.74
C VAL A 104 -11.06 -9.71 -1.40
N LYS A 105 -9.91 -9.36 -0.87
CA LYS A 105 -9.44 -9.77 0.45
C LYS A 105 -9.68 -8.65 1.45
N LEU A 106 -10.44 -8.93 2.49
CA LEU A 106 -10.70 -8.04 3.61
C LEU A 106 -9.84 -8.48 4.79
N TYR A 107 -9.00 -7.59 5.27
CA TYR A 107 -8.17 -7.81 6.44
C TYR A 107 -8.77 -7.10 7.65
N TYR A 108 -8.97 -7.84 8.72
CA TYR A 108 -9.56 -7.32 9.95
C TYR A 108 -8.83 -7.87 11.19
N ALA A 109 -9.08 -7.26 12.31
CA ALA A 109 -8.65 -7.75 13.62
C ALA A 109 -9.85 -7.82 14.56
N ASP A 110 -9.97 -8.91 15.28
CA ASP A 110 -10.96 -9.04 16.33
C ASP A 110 -10.47 -8.38 17.64
N GLU A 111 -11.34 -8.31 18.63
CA GLU A 111 -11.03 -7.71 19.93
C GLU A 111 -9.81 -8.36 20.59
N THR A 112 -9.67 -9.68 20.49
CA THR A 112 -8.54 -10.41 21.04
C THR A 112 -7.22 -9.95 20.41
N ILE A 113 -7.18 -9.83 19.09
CA ILE A 113 -6.00 -9.36 18.35
C ILE A 113 -5.69 -7.91 18.68
N ILE A 114 -6.69 -7.05 18.83
CA ILE A 114 -6.49 -5.66 19.24
C ILE A 114 -5.90 -5.58 20.64
N ASN A 115 -6.42 -6.35 21.59
CA ASN A 115 -5.89 -6.42 22.96
C ASN A 115 -4.42 -6.91 23.00
N GLU A 116 -4.10 -7.97 22.26
CA GLU A 116 -2.72 -8.43 22.11
C GLU A 116 -1.82 -7.38 21.46
N SER A 117 -2.35 -6.65 20.52
CA SER A 117 -1.65 -5.55 19.84
C SER A 117 -1.35 -4.40 20.78
N MET A 118 -2.28 -4.05 21.65
CA MET A 118 -2.07 -3.07 22.73
C MET A 118 -0.97 -3.50 23.69
N GLN A 119 -1.00 -4.75 24.14
CA GLN A 119 0.05 -5.29 25.01
C GLN A 119 1.44 -5.22 24.37
N LYS A 120 1.55 -5.58 23.10
CA LYS A 120 2.82 -5.47 22.35
C LYS A 120 3.30 -4.03 22.24
N ARG A 121 2.39 -3.11 21.94
CA ARG A 121 2.69 -1.68 21.87
C ARG A 121 3.17 -1.15 23.22
N ASP A 122 2.47 -1.45 24.30
CA ASP A 122 2.80 -0.98 25.65
C ASP A 122 4.15 -1.55 26.10
N ALA A 123 4.44 -2.82 25.82
CA ALA A 123 5.73 -3.43 26.08
C ALA A 123 6.86 -2.75 25.29
N THR A 124 6.62 -2.39 24.04
CA THR A 124 7.61 -1.67 23.22
C THR A 124 7.83 -0.25 23.71
N LEU A 125 6.76 0.45 24.09
CA LEU A 125 6.86 1.79 24.69
C LEU A 125 7.64 1.76 26.00
N ALA A 126 7.36 0.80 26.88
CA ALA A 126 8.10 0.62 28.14
C ALA A 126 9.60 0.39 27.89
N LYS A 127 9.95 -0.45 26.91
CA LYS A 127 11.35 -0.66 26.52
C LYS A 127 12.01 0.61 25.98
N LYS A 128 11.31 1.37 25.16
CA LYS A 128 11.84 2.65 24.60
C LYS A 128 12.06 3.70 25.67
N THR A 129 11.14 3.83 26.64
CA THR A 129 11.29 4.76 27.76
C THR A 129 12.45 4.36 28.67
N ALA A 130 12.56 3.08 29.04
CA ALA A 130 13.66 2.56 29.83
C ALA A 130 15.03 2.78 29.15
N THR A 131 15.10 2.60 27.84
CA THR A 131 16.32 2.85 27.06
C THR A 131 16.68 4.35 27.04
N LYS A 132 15.69 5.22 26.86
CA LYS A 132 15.90 6.68 26.91
C LYS A 132 16.39 7.14 28.27
N GLU A 133 15.84 6.62 29.35
CA GLU A 133 16.28 6.95 30.71
C GLU A 133 17.71 6.49 30.97
N LYS A 134 18.07 5.27 30.55
CA LYS A 134 19.45 4.77 30.63
C LYS A 134 20.43 5.66 29.88
N HIS A 135 20.11 6.04 28.64
CA HIS A 135 20.93 6.95 27.86
C HIS A 135 21.06 8.32 28.51
N LYS A 136 19.97 8.87 29.03
CA LYS A 136 19.97 10.17 29.74
C LYS A 136 20.83 10.11 30.99
N ALA A 137 20.76 9.04 31.76
CA ALA A 137 21.60 8.82 32.94
C ALA A 137 23.06 8.67 32.57
N GLN A 138 23.42 7.96 31.50
CA GLN A 138 24.79 7.82 31.02
C GLN A 138 25.37 9.15 30.55
N ILE A 139 24.61 9.95 29.82
CA ILE A 139 25.03 11.29 29.38
C ILE A 139 25.29 12.19 30.58
N LYS A 140 24.46 12.14 31.60
CA LYS A 140 24.64 12.92 32.84
C LYS A 140 25.88 12.51 33.59
N THR A 141 26.16 11.23 33.74
CA THR A 141 27.39 10.74 34.39
C THR A 141 28.67 11.13 33.64
N VAL A 142 28.66 11.10 32.32
CA VAL A 142 29.75 11.52 31.46
C VAL A 142 29.98 13.04 31.59
N ALA A 143 28.90 13.83 31.58
CA ALA A 143 28.98 15.27 31.77
C ALA A 143 29.54 15.67 33.16
N ASP A 144 29.14 14.98 34.23
CA ASP A 144 29.63 15.20 35.60
C ASP A 144 31.13 14.83 35.73
N LYS A 145 31.56 13.73 35.09
CA LYS A 145 32.99 13.35 35.01
C LYS A 145 33.81 14.38 34.26
N ALA A 146 33.30 14.88 33.13
CA ALA A 146 33.97 15.93 32.35
C ALA A 146 34.14 17.23 33.15
N LYS A 147 33.13 17.64 33.94
CA LYS A 147 33.20 18.79 34.84
C LYS A 147 34.24 18.63 35.97
N LYS A 148 34.45 17.42 36.47
CA LYS A 148 35.50 17.15 37.46
C LYS A 148 36.91 17.26 36.89
N ILE A 149 37.12 16.91 35.64
CA ILE A 149 38.41 16.97 34.97
C ILE A 149 38.82 18.43 34.67
N THR A 150 37.86 19.30 34.37
CA THR A 150 38.15 20.72 34.05
C THR A 150 38.34 21.60 35.28
N LYS A 151 38.17 21.13 36.51
CA LYS A 151 38.38 21.87 37.75
C LYS A 151 39.79 21.72 38.37
N HIS A 152 40.68 20.96 37.72
CA HIS A 152 42.07 20.84 38.03
C HIS A 152 42.91 21.38 36.88
#